data_36c62b98e4deda2f9b9564a78f231144
#
_entry.id   36c62b98e4deda2f9b9564a78f231144
#
_cell.length_a   1.000
_cell.length_b   1.000
_cell.length_c   1.000
_cell.angle_alpha   90.00
_cell.angle_beta   90.00
_cell.angle_gamma   90.00
#
_symmetry.space_group_name_H-M   'P 1'
#
loop_
_entity.id
_entity.type
_entity.pdbx_description
1 polymer ?
#
loop_
_entity_poly.entity_id
_entity_poly.type
_entity_poly.pdbx_seq_one_letter_code
_entity_poly.pdbx_strand_id
1 'polypeptide(L)'
;MCFFNYRGLNLKVVILAGGYGTRIRDVGDDIPKPMIPIGPYPILWHIMKTYAKFGIKDFIICLGYKGQVIKDFFLNYEAFTRDFTISFGDESEIHYHNNHSESNWNITLADTGLRSMTGSRISRIKKYLADEDFMVTYGDGVSDINIEKLINFHKSHKKILTVTGVRPPGRFGEMNSDADGNVLAFNEKPQTSSGRISGGYFVASPKLFNYLDDDENLVFEQEPLKKIVQDQELMMFKHDGFWQPMDTRREYELLNSLYDSGKAPWV
;
A
#
# COMPACT_ATOMS: atom_id res chain seq x y z
N MET A 1 2.66 -11.50 -27.98
CA MET A 1 2.41 -10.98 -26.65
C MET A 1 0.97 -10.44 -26.64
N CYS A 2 0.01 -11.21 -26.13
CA CYS A 2 -1.37 -10.73 -26.01
C CYS A 2 -1.43 -9.80 -24.80
N PHE A 3 -1.51 -8.52 -25.05
CA PHE A 3 -1.92 -7.55 -24.03
C PHE A 3 -3.42 -7.82 -23.78
N PHE A 4 -3.74 -8.53 -22.71
CA PHE A 4 -5.09 -8.56 -22.20
C PHE A 4 -5.43 -7.14 -21.76
N ASN A 5 -6.37 -6.55 -22.48
CA ASN A 5 -6.83 -5.18 -22.26
C ASN A 5 -7.72 -5.21 -21.00
N TYR A 6 -7.16 -4.92 -19.82
CA TYR A 6 -7.87 -4.82 -18.53
C TYR A 6 -8.87 -3.63 -18.45
N ARG A 7 -9.22 -3.03 -19.61
CA ARG A 7 -10.21 -1.94 -19.72
C ARG A 7 -11.63 -2.30 -19.25
N GLY A 8 -11.81 -3.38 -18.47
CA GLY A 8 -13.11 -3.83 -17.95
C GLY A 8 -13.09 -4.32 -16.51
N LEU A 9 -11.95 -4.33 -15.81
CA LEU A 9 -11.93 -4.70 -14.40
C LEU A 9 -12.09 -3.44 -13.55
N ASN A 10 -13.25 -3.31 -12.91
CA ASN A 10 -13.57 -2.22 -11.97
C ASN A 10 -12.99 -2.53 -10.57
N LEU A 11 -11.72 -3.02 -10.53
CA LEU A 11 -11.05 -3.35 -9.29
C LEU A 11 -10.70 -2.09 -8.51
N LYS A 12 -11.14 -2.04 -7.25
CA LYS A 12 -10.79 -0.96 -6.32
C LYS A 12 -9.65 -1.38 -5.40
N VAL A 13 -8.81 -0.44 -5.04
CA VAL A 13 -7.73 -0.63 -4.07
C VAL A 13 -8.08 0.07 -2.77
N VAL A 14 -8.19 -0.70 -1.70
CA VAL A 14 -8.36 -0.20 -0.33
C VAL A 14 -6.97 0.02 0.28
N ILE A 15 -6.68 1.25 0.69
CA ILE A 15 -5.39 1.61 1.30
C ILE A 15 -5.60 1.95 2.78
N LEU A 16 -4.97 1.21 3.67
CA LEU A 16 -5.05 1.42 5.11
C LEU A 16 -4.08 2.55 5.52
N ALA A 17 -4.61 3.75 5.72
CA ALA A 17 -3.85 4.98 5.96
C ALA A 17 -4.19 5.68 7.30
N GLY A 18 -4.89 4.99 8.22
CA GLY A 18 -5.41 5.62 9.44
C GLY A 18 -4.60 5.37 10.71
N GLY A 19 -3.43 4.71 10.63
CA GLY A 19 -2.58 4.39 11.78
C GLY A 19 -1.81 5.58 12.35
N TYR A 20 -1.40 5.48 13.62
CA TYR A 20 -0.68 6.55 14.33
C TYR A 20 0.78 6.76 13.88
N GLY A 21 1.41 5.81 13.19
CA GLY A 21 2.78 5.93 12.65
C GLY A 21 3.87 6.22 13.68
N THR A 22 3.75 5.69 14.90
CA THR A 22 4.56 6.09 16.08
C THR A 22 6.06 5.81 15.97
N ARG A 23 6.49 4.94 15.05
CA ARG A 23 7.89 4.49 14.92
C ARG A 23 8.78 5.42 14.09
N ILE A 24 8.21 6.38 13.36
CA ILE A 24 8.93 7.27 12.42
C ILE A 24 8.65 8.76 12.73
N ARG A 25 8.32 9.09 13.97
CA ARG A 25 7.98 10.46 14.39
C ARG A 25 9.10 11.46 14.20
N ASP A 26 10.34 11.03 14.31
CA ASP A 26 11.54 11.84 14.09
C ASP A 26 11.71 12.35 12.65
N VAL A 27 10.96 11.81 11.70
CA VAL A 27 10.95 12.25 10.30
C VAL A 27 9.80 13.22 10.00
N GLY A 28 8.69 13.14 10.75
CA GLY A 28 7.52 13.99 10.49
C GLY A 28 6.45 13.86 11.58
N ASP A 29 6.64 14.57 12.70
CA ASP A 29 5.66 14.57 13.80
C ASP A 29 4.30 15.17 13.41
N ASP A 30 4.29 16.08 12.44
CA ASP A 30 3.09 16.83 12.06
C ASP A 30 2.26 16.18 10.93
N ILE A 31 2.76 15.16 10.27
CA ILE A 31 2.08 14.50 9.16
C ILE A 31 1.84 13.01 9.45
N PRO A 32 0.74 12.40 8.95
CA PRO A 32 0.53 10.97 9.11
C PRO A 32 1.53 10.21 8.22
N LYS A 33 1.95 9.01 8.65
CA LYS A 33 2.96 8.18 7.97
C LYS A 33 2.75 8.04 6.45
N PRO A 34 1.54 7.81 5.93
CA PRO A 34 1.30 7.75 4.48
C PRO A 34 1.62 9.04 3.72
N MET A 35 1.74 10.16 4.42
CA MET A 35 2.08 11.47 3.83
C MET A 35 3.55 11.84 3.95
N ILE A 36 4.38 10.99 4.53
CA ILE A 36 5.84 11.21 4.55
C ILE A 36 6.37 11.13 3.11
N PRO A 37 7.12 12.14 2.65
CA PRO A 37 7.52 12.23 1.25
C PRO A 37 8.68 11.28 0.91
N ILE A 38 8.64 10.72 -0.31
CA ILE A 38 9.78 10.14 -1.01
C ILE A 38 9.97 10.98 -2.28
N GLY A 39 11.07 11.74 -2.35
CA GLY A 39 11.20 12.79 -3.33
C GLY A 39 10.08 13.84 -3.18
N PRO A 40 9.42 14.27 -4.27
CA PRO A 40 8.39 15.31 -4.21
C PRO A 40 7.00 14.83 -3.79
N TYR A 41 6.77 13.51 -3.67
CA TYR A 41 5.44 12.94 -3.43
C TYR A 41 5.39 12.08 -2.16
N PRO A 42 4.24 12.03 -1.44
CA PRO A 42 4.08 11.15 -0.28
C PRO A 42 4.16 9.68 -0.67
N ILE A 43 4.59 8.80 0.27
CA ILE A 43 4.65 7.36 0.01
C ILE A 43 3.30 6.80 -0.44
N LEU A 44 2.20 7.34 0.04
CA LEU A 44 0.84 7.01 -0.40
C LEU A 44 0.68 7.15 -1.93
N TRP A 45 1.18 8.24 -2.51
CA TRP A 45 1.15 8.47 -3.95
C TRP A 45 1.95 7.40 -4.71
N HIS A 46 3.13 7.04 -4.21
CA HIS A 46 3.95 5.99 -4.83
C HIS A 46 3.26 4.62 -4.82
N ILE A 47 2.57 4.28 -3.71
CA ILE A 47 1.75 3.08 -3.62
C ILE A 47 0.63 3.11 -4.68
N MET A 48 -0.11 4.20 -4.76
CA MET A 48 -1.18 4.36 -5.76
C MET A 48 -0.63 4.26 -7.20
N LYS A 49 0.54 4.83 -7.46
CA LYS A 49 1.24 4.75 -8.75
C LYS A 49 1.58 3.31 -9.15
N THR A 50 1.98 2.47 -8.18
CA THR A 50 2.24 1.04 -8.42
C THR A 50 1.01 0.35 -9.01
N TYR A 51 -0.19 0.61 -8.48
CA TYR A 51 -1.44 0.06 -9.02
C TYR A 51 -1.84 0.70 -10.36
N ALA A 52 -1.68 2.02 -10.47
CA ALA A 52 -2.05 2.77 -11.66
C ALA A 52 -1.26 2.34 -12.91
N LYS A 53 -0.01 1.89 -12.78
CA LYS A 53 0.79 1.29 -13.86
C LYS A 53 0.10 0.09 -14.51
N PHE A 54 -0.74 -0.63 -13.75
CA PHE A 54 -1.51 -1.79 -14.21
C PHE A 54 -2.96 -1.43 -14.56
N GLY A 55 -3.28 -0.12 -14.66
CA GLY A 55 -4.59 0.38 -15.06
C GLY A 55 -5.63 0.43 -13.94
N ILE A 56 -5.26 0.12 -12.69
CA ILE A 56 -6.16 0.21 -11.53
C ILE A 56 -6.03 1.61 -10.95
N LYS A 57 -7.12 2.38 -11.03
CA LYS A 57 -7.13 3.83 -10.74
C LYS A 57 -8.24 4.24 -9.78
N ASP A 58 -8.99 3.28 -9.24
CA ASP A 58 -10.02 3.46 -8.22
C ASP A 58 -9.48 3.13 -6.84
N PHE A 59 -9.38 4.13 -5.98
CA PHE A 59 -8.78 4.02 -4.66
C PHE A 59 -9.77 4.38 -3.56
N ILE A 60 -9.77 3.59 -2.48
CA ILE A 60 -10.48 3.89 -1.24
C ILE A 60 -9.43 4.01 -0.14
N ILE A 61 -9.22 5.21 0.38
CA ILE A 61 -8.23 5.49 1.41
C ILE A 61 -8.93 5.50 2.76
N CYS A 62 -8.60 4.53 3.62
CA CYS A 62 -9.13 4.41 4.98
C CYS A 62 -8.43 5.42 5.90
N LEU A 63 -9.11 6.51 6.21
CA LEU A 63 -8.60 7.59 7.05
C LEU A 63 -8.79 7.29 8.54
N GLY A 64 -7.94 7.89 9.36
CA GLY A 64 -7.99 7.88 10.82
C GLY A 64 -7.15 9.01 11.38
N TYR A 65 -6.03 8.69 12.05
CA TYR A 65 -5.14 9.70 12.62
C TYR A 65 -4.65 10.68 11.55
N LYS A 66 -4.81 11.99 11.82
CA LYS A 66 -4.47 13.09 10.90
C LYS A 66 -5.03 12.91 9.48
N GLY A 67 -6.19 12.27 9.32
CA GLY A 67 -6.84 12.05 8.02
C GLY A 67 -7.12 13.35 7.26
N GLN A 68 -7.24 14.48 7.96
CA GLN A 68 -7.41 15.80 7.32
C GLN A 68 -6.22 16.16 6.43
N VAL A 69 -4.99 15.86 6.84
CA VAL A 69 -3.78 16.12 6.03
C VAL A 69 -3.84 15.38 4.69
N ILE A 70 -4.36 14.13 4.69
CA ILE A 70 -4.55 13.36 3.45
C ILE A 70 -5.65 14.00 2.59
N LYS A 71 -6.76 14.44 3.21
CA LYS A 71 -7.83 15.14 2.49
C LYS A 71 -7.33 16.43 1.84
N ASP A 72 -6.60 17.25 2.59
CA ASP A 72 -6.06 18.51 2.11
C ASP A 72 -5.09 18.32 0.93
N PHE A 73 -4.28 17.27 0.97
CA PHE A 73 -3.40 16.91 -0.14
C PHE A 73 -4.19 16.63 -1.44
N PHE A 74 -5.23 15.79 -1.39
CA PHE A 74 -5.99 15.45 -2.58
C PHE A 74 -6.93 16.55 -3.02
N LEU A 75 -7.50 17.33 -2.10
CA LEU A 75 -8.34 18.51 -2.44
C LEU A 75 -7.54 19.59 -3.16
N ASN A 76 -6.26 19.74 -2.82
CA ASN A 76 -5.37 20.73 -3.42
C ASN A 76 -4.41 20.13 -4.45
N TYR A 77 -4.61 18.87 -4.86
CA TYR A 77 -3.67 18.15 -5.74
C TYR A 77 -3.36 18.87 -7.03
N GLU A 78 -4.39 19.40 -7.69
CA GLU A 78 -4.26 20.18 -8.93
C GLU A 78 -3.37 21.41 -8.72
N ALA A 79 -3.58 22.15 -7.63
CA ALA A 79 -2.82 23.34 -7.31
C ALA A 79 -1.36 23.05 -6.92
N PHE A 80 -1.08 21.87 -6.35
CA PHE A 80 0.29 21.47 -6.00
C PHE A 80 1.08 20.91 -7.19
N THR A 81 0.40 20.39 -8.21
CA THR A 81 1.05 19.65 -9.30
C THR A 81 1.03 20.36 -10.64
N ARG A 82 0.27 21.46 -10.76
CA ARG A 82 0.06 22.19 -12.02
C ARG A 82 0.25 23.69 -11.85
N ASP A 83 0.72 24.33 -12.92
CA ASP A 83 0.64 25.77 -13.01
C ASP A 83 -0.81 26.21 -13.17
N PHE A 84 -1.19 27.33 -12.57
CA PHE A 84 -2.52 27.87 -12.69
C PHE A 84 -2.53 29.39 -12.68
N THR A 85 -3.58 29.98 -13.25
CA THR A 85 -3.88 31.40 -13.19
C THR A 85 -5.12 31.58 -12.31
N ILE A 86 -5.07 32.55 -11.39
CA ILE A 86 -6.23 32.99 -10.61
C ILE A 86 -6.66 34.35 -11.11
N SER A 87 -7.94 34.49 -11.45
CA SER A 87 -8.57 35.77 -11.73
C SER A 87 -9.37 36.22 -10.53
N PHE A 88 -9.01 37.36 -9.94
CA PHE A 88 -9.76 38.00 -8.86
C PHE A 88 -10.74 38.99 -9.44
N GLY A 89 -12.03 38.69 -9.34
CA GLY A 89 -13.14 39.54 -9.81
C GLY A 89 -14.34 39.30 -8.89
N ASP A 90 -15.55 39.67 -9.38
CA ASP A 90 -16.80 39.41 -8.66
C ASP A 90 -17.03 37.91 -8.44
N GLU A 91 -16.52 37.07 -9.36
CA GLU A 91 -16.36 35.61 -9.20
C GLU A 91 -14.90 35.27 -9.42
N SER A 92 -14.28 34.58 -8.42
CA SER A 92 -12.91 34.08 -8.53
C SER A 92 -12.89 32.82 -9.37
N GLU A 93 -12.06 32.77 -10.40
CA GLU A 93 -11.89 31.62 -11.29
C GLU A 93 -10.44 31.14 -11.25
N ILE A 94 -10.25 29.80 -11.21
CA ILE A 94 -8.94 29.16 -11.29
C ILE A 94 -8.86 28.39 -12.61
N HIS A 95 -7.88 28.76 -13.44
CA HIS A 95 -7.58 28.05 -14.67
C HIS A 95 -6.26 27.31 -14.54
N TYR A 96 -6.32 25.95 -14.55
CA TYR A 96 -5.15 25.08 -14.48
C TYR A 96 -4.57 24.86 -15.87
N HIS A 97 -3.23 25.04 -15.98
CA HIS A 97 -2.46 24.79 -17.19
C HIS A 97 -1.89 23.37 -17.15
N ASN A 98 -1.74 22.73 -18.31
CA ASN A 98 -1.21 21.37 -18.47
C ASN A 98 -2.07 20.28 -17.78
N ASN A 99 -1.79 19.03 -18.12
CA ASN A 99 -2.40 17.86 -17.49
C ASN A 99 -1.33 17.09 -16.71
N HIS A 100 -1.75 16.43 -15.63
CA HIS A 100 -0.90 15.49 -14.90
C HIS A 100 -1.29 14.03 -15.21
N SER A 101 -0.41 13.07 -14.89
CA SER A 101 -0.60 11.64 -15.22
C SER A 101 -1.71 10.97 -14.41
N GLU A 102 -2.20 11.61 -13.35
CA GLU A 102 -3.22 11.14 -12.41
C GLU A 102 -4.64 11.61 -12.75
N SER A 103 -4.84 12.28 -13.88
CA SER A 103 -6.12 12.91 -14.28
C SER A 103 -7.34 11.95 -14.33
N ASN A 104 -7.11 10.63 -14.29
CA ASN A 104 -8.17 9.62 -14.29
C ASN A 104 -8.22 8.80 -13.01
N TRP A 105 -7.66 9.27 -11.92
CA TRP A 105 -7.78 8.60 -10.63
C TRP A 105 -9.09 8.97 -9.95
N ASN A 106 -9.81 7.95 -9.45
CA ASN A 106 -10.97 8.11 -8.58
C ASN A 106 -10.56 7.81 -7.14
N ILE A 107 -10.72 8.76 -6.25
CA ILE A 107 -10.23 8.64 -4.88
C ILE A 107 -11.38 8.86 -3.90
N THR A 108 -11.73 7.82 -3.16
CA THR A 108 -12.66 7.89 -2.04
C THR A 108 -11.88 8.04 -0.74
N LEU A 109 -12.04 9.16 -0.05
CA LEU A 109 -11.43 9.45 1.24
C LEU A 109 -12.41 9.08 2.35
N ALA A 110 -12.32 7.85 2.85
CA ALA A 110 -13.27 7.29 3.81
C ALA A 110 -12.80 7.49 5.25
N ASP A 111 -13.56 8.22 6.06
CA ASP A 111 -13.34 8.25 7.50
C ASP A 111 -13.76 6.89 8.09
N THR A 112 -12.77 6.16 8.59
CA THR A 112 -12.96 4.83 9.17
C THR A 112 -12.80 4.80 10.68
N GLY A 113 -12.70 5.96 11.31
CA GLY A 113 -12.57 6.13 12.75
C GLY A 113 -11.13 6.29 13.23
N LEU A 114 -10.96 7.12 14.25
CA LEU A 114 -9.64 7.47 14.79
C LEU A 114 -8.93 6.27 15.41
N ARG A 115 -9.67 5.44 16.16
CA ARG A 115 -9.11 4.32 16.93
C ARG A 115 -9.26 2.97 16.26
N SER A 116 -9.97 2.89 15.14
CA SER A 116 -10.23 1.65 14.44
C SER A 116 -8.94 0.92 14.05
N MET A 117 -8.91 -0.38 14.32
CA MET A 117 -7.86 -1.27 13.88
C MET A 117 -8.08 -1.69 12.41
N THR A 118 -7.13 -2.43 11.85
CA THR A 118 -7.06 -2.76 10.41
C THR A 118 -8.30 -3.48 9.88
N GLY A 119 -8.83 -4.47 10.60
CA GLY A 119 -10.03 -5.22 10.23
C GLY A 119 -11.29 -4.35 10.24
N SER A 120 -11.45 -3.52 11.28
CA SER A 120 -12.54 -2.57 11.37
C SER A 120 -12.55 -1.57 10.21
N ARG A 121 -11.38 -1.07 9.80
CA ARG A 121 -11.28 -0.15 8.65
C ARG A 121 -11.75 -0.81 7.36
N ILE A 122 -11.34 -2.06 7.13
CA ILE A 122 -11.79 -2.82 5.95
C ILE A 122 -13.31 -3.07 6.02
N SER A 123 -13.85 -3.42 7.18
CA SER A 123 -15.29 -3.62 7.36
C SER A 123 -16.09 -2.36 6.99
N ARG A 124 -15.67 -1.19 7.48
CA ARG A 124 -16.39 0.09 7.31
C ARG A 124 -16.43 0.64 5.88
N ILE A 125 -15.55 0.16 5.01
CA ILE A 125 -15.54 0.60 3.60
C ILE A 125 -16.38 -0.29 2.68
N LYS A 126 -17.02 -1.35 3.18
CA LYS A 126 -17.86 -2.26 2.40
C LYS A 126 -18.86 -1.52 1.51
N LYS A 127 -19.46 -0.44 2.02
CA LYS A 127 -20.45 0.37 1.28
C LYS A 127 -19.90 1.08 0.02
N TYR A 128 -18.58 1.17 -0.14
CA TYR A 128 -17.93 1.77 -1.30
C TYR A 128 -17.44 0.72 -2.31
N LEU A 129 -17.57 -0.57 -1.97
CA LEU A 129 -17.22 -1.69 -2.82
C LEU A 129 -18.47 -2.29 -3.47
N ALA A 130 -18.33 -2.73 -4.72
CA ALA A 130 -19.33 -3.58 -5.38
C ALA A 130 -19.15 -5.04 -4.92
N ASP A 131 -20.02 -5.94 -5.40
CA ASP A 131 -19.88 -7.39 -5.17
C ASP A 131 -18.85 -8.01 -6.13
N GLU A 132 -17.66 -7.44 -6.15
CA GLU A 132 -16.53 -7.83 -7.00
C GLU A 132 -15.26 -7.95 -6.15
N ASP A 133 -14.26 -8.67 -6.69
CA ASP A 133 -12.93 -8.74 -6.06
C ASP A 133 -12.35 -7.32 -5.88
N PHE A 134 -11.59 -7.13 -4.83
CA PHE A 134 -10.91 -5.87 -4.53
C PHE A 134 -9.51 -6.12 -3.96
N MET A 135 -8.70 -5.09 -3.94
CA MET A 135 -7.35 -5.17 -3.38
C MET A 135 -7.28 -4.42 -2.06
N VAL A 136 -6.44 -4.90 -1.16
CA VAL A 136 -6.13 -4.22 0.11
C VAL A 136 -4.61 -4.07 0.22
N THR A 137 -4.16 -2.90 0.68
CA THR A 137 -2.75 -2.67 0.96
C THR A 137 -2.56 -1.72 2.15
N TYR A 138 -1.39 -1.78 2.76
CA TYR A 138 -0.98 -0.79 3.77
C TYR A 138 -0.49 0.49 3.11
N GLY A 139 -0.59 1.61 3.81
CA GLY A 139 -0.20 2.94 3.32
C GLY A 139 1.25 3.33 3.60
N ASP A 140 2.16 2.36 3.80
CA ASP A 140 3.50 2.62 4.32
C ASP A 140 4.63 1.76 3.73
N GLY A 141 4.36 0.99 2.67
CA GLY A 141 5.37 0.16 2.01
C GLY A 141 5.26 0.18 0.49
N VAL A 142 6.40 0.23 -0.19
CA VAL A 142 6.51 0.21 -1.65
C VAL A 142 7.13 -1.10 -2.14
N SER A 143 6.78 -1.49 -3.36
CA SER A 143 7.24 -2.76 -3.98
C SER A 143 7.21 -2.66 -5.51
N ASP A 144 8.05 -3.43 -6.17
CA ASP A 144 8.01 -3.65 -7.63
C ASP A 144 7.10 -4.83 -8.03
N ILE A 145 6.15 -5.17 -7.15
CA ILE A 145 5.23 -6.29 -7.36
C ILE A 145 4.46 -6.16 -8.67
N ASN A 146 4.38 -7.25 -9.40
CA ASN A 146 3.53 -7.33 -10.59
C ASN A 146 2.06 -7.59 -10.19
N ILE A 147 1.28 -6.52 -10.15
CA ILE A 147 -0.14 -6.55 -9.75
C ILE A 147 -0.97 -7.45 -10.66
N GLU A 148 -0.69 -7.48 -11.96
CA GLU A 148 -1.38 -8.34 -12.91
C GLU A 148 -1.18 -9.83 -12.57
N LYS A 149 0.06 -10.24 -12.28
CA LYS A 149 0.35 -11.63 -11.88
C LYS A 149 -0.32 -11.97 -10.55
N LEU A 150 -0.38 -11.04 -9.61
CA LEU A 150 -1.05 -11.23 -8.32
C LEU A 150 -2.56 -11.46 -8.52
N ILE A 151 -3.23 -10.66 -9.34
CA ILE A 151 -4.66 -10.80 -9.65
C ILE A 151 -4.93 -12.13 -10.38
N ASN A 152 -4.11 -12.46 -11.37
CA ASN A 152 -4.27 -13.73 -12.11
C ASN A 152 -4.08 -14.94 -11.20
N PHE A 153 -3.12 -14.88 -10.27
CA PHE A 153 -2.93 -15.91 -9.26
C PHE A 153 -4.19 -16.05 -8.37
N HIS A 154 -4.74 -14.93 -7.88
CA HIS A 154 -5.96 -14.96 -7.07
C HIS A 154 -7.13 -15.63 -7.83
N LYS A 155 -7.36 -15.22 -9.06
CA LYS A 155 -8.43 -15.79 -9.90
C LYS A 155 -8.25 -17.29 -10.18
N SER A 156 -7.00 -17.79 -10.23
CA SER A 156 -6.71 -19.18 -10.56
C SER A 156 -7.15 -20.17 -9.49
N HIS A 157 -7.10 -19.79 -8.21
CA HIS A 157 -7.40 -20.71 -7.10
C HIS A 157 -8.79 -20.53 -6.48
N LYS A 158 -9.50 -19.43 -6.79
CA LYS A 158 -10.89 -19.15 -6.36
C LYS A 158 -11.11 -19.12 -4.83
N LYS A 159 -10.04 -18.92 -4.04
CA LYS A 159 -10.11 -18.74 -2.61
C LYS A 159 -10.49 -17.30 -2.26
N ILE A 160 -10.90 -17.08 -0.99
CA ILE A 160 -11.39 -15.78 -0.52
C ILE A 160 -10.29 -14.72 -0.51
N LEU A 161 -9.05 -15.11 -0.16
CA LEU A 161 -7.97 -14.16 0.05
C LEU A 161 -6.64 -14.66 -0.52
N THR A 162 -5.93 -13.76 -1.16
CA THR A 162 -4.51 -13.91 -1.52
C THR A 162 -3.70 -12.88 -0.77
N VAL A 163 -2.60 -13.29 -0.15
CA VAL A 163 -1.59 -12.41 0.45
C VAL A 163 -0.28 -12.52 -0.32
N THR A 164 0.40 -11.41 -0.54
CA THR A 164 1.76 -11.43 -1.08
C THR A 164 2.75 -11.77 0.02
N GLY A 165 3.47 -12.88 -0.15
CA GLY A 165 4.56 -13.28 0.74
C GLY A 165 5.90 -12.77 0.23
N VAL A 166 6.55 -11.88 0.98
CA VAL A 166 7.84 -11.27 0.64
C VAL A 166 8.95 -11.78 1.55
N ARG A 167 10.19 -11.70 1.10
CA ARG A 167 11.37 -11.89 1.96
C ARG A 167 11.70 -10.56 2.62
N PRO A 168 11.72 -10.47 3.97
CA PRO A 168 12.09 -9.22 4.63
C PRO A 168 13.53 -8.86 4.27
N PRO A 169 13.83 -7.54 4.10
CA PRO A 169 15.22 -7.10 3.95
C PRO A 169 16.01 -7.47 5.20
N GLY A 170 17.24 -8.00 5.01
CA GLY A 170 18.13 -8.34 6.11
C GLY A 170 18.48 -7.11 6.94
N ARG A 171 18.32 -7.21 8.26
CA ARG A 171 18.70 -6.14 9.19
C ARG A 171 20.14 -6.32 9.70
N PHE A 172 20.65 -7.55 9.66
CA PHE A 172 21.94 -7.97 10.20
C PHE A 172 22.71 -8.79 9.16
N GLY A 173 24.03 -8.92 9.34
CA GLY A 173 24.83 -9.89 8.62
C GLY A 173 24.49 -11.31 9.08
N GLU A 174 24.35 -12.25 8.15
CA GLU A 174 24.18 -13.67 8.44
C GLU A 174 25.53 -14.39 8.38
N MET A 175 25.82 -15.20 9.38
CA MET A 175 27.02 -16.03 9.44
C MET A 175 26.64 -17.50 9.42
N ASN A 176 27.27 -18.27 8.54
CA ASN A 176 27.21 -19.71 8.56
C ASN A 176 28.51 -20.24 9.16
N SER A 177 28.41 -21.12 10.16
CA SER A 177 29.57 -21.77 10.78
C SER A 177 29.44 -23.29 10.73
N ASP A 178 30.58 -23.98 10.78
CA ASP A 178 30.61 -25.44 11.06
C ASP A 178 30.40 -25.72 12.55
N ALA A 179 30.45 -27.03 12.91
CA ALA A 179 30.24 -27.47 14.28
C ALA A 179 31.34 -27.00 15.26
N ASP A 180 32.52 -26.67 14.73
CA ASP A 180 33.68 -26.21 15.50
C ASP A 180 33.72 -24.68 15.66
N GLY A 181 32.73 -23.95 15.03
CA GLY A 181 32.61 -22.51 15.12
C GLY A 181 33.39 -21.74 14.06
N ASN A 182 34.01 -22.41 13.06
CA ASN A 182 34.65 -21.72 11.96
C ASN A 182 33.57 -21.07 11.07
N VAL A 183 33.72 -19.76 10.76
CA VAL A 183 32.82 -19.04 9.88
C VAL A 183 33.08 -19.44 8.43
N LEU A 184 32.10 -20.12 7.82
CA LEU A 184 32.17 -20.61 6.44
C LEU A 184 31.70 -19.55 5.43
N ALA A 185 30.78 -18.67 5.83
CA ALA A 185 30.27 -17.57 5.02
C ALA A 185 29.78 -16.43 5.91
N PHE A 186 30.01 -15.20 5.45
CA PHE A 186 29.43 -13.99 6.00
C PHE A 186 28.72 -13.23 4.88
N ASN A 187 27.41 -13.02 5.03
CA ASN A 187 26.61 -12.30 4.08
C ASN A 187 26.07 -11.05 4.77
N GLU A 188 26.53 -9.88 4.35
CA GLU A 188 26.02 -8.61 4.90
C GLU A 188 24.61 -8.34 4.41
N LYS A 189 23.64 -8.30 5.35
CA LYS A 189 22.23 -7.98 5.11
C LYS A 189 21.59 -8.74 3.93
N PRO A 190 21.74 -10.07 3.84
CA PRO A 190 21.04 -10.82 2.80
C PRO A 190 19.52 -10.72 3.02
N GLN A 191 18.75 -10.89 1.95
CA GLN A 191 17.34 -11.24 2.16
C GLN A 191 17.30 -12.57 2.92
N THR A 192 16.53 -12.61 4.03
CA THR A 192 16.48 -13.82 4.87
C THR A 192 16.13 -15.03 4.03
N SER A 193 16.96 -16.08 4.11
CA SER A 193 16.79 -17.32 3.36
C SER A 193 15.60 -18.15 3.89
N SER A 194 15.21 -17.95 5.15
CA SER A 194 14.17 -18.70 5.83
C SER A 194 12.91 -17.86 6.07
N GLY A 195 11.80 -18.31 5.45
CA GLY A 195 10.48 -17.79 5.70
C GLY A 195 10.11 -16.56 4.84
N ARG A 196 8.80 -16.33 4.78
CA ARG A 196 8.21 -15.12 4.17
C ARG A 196 7.31 -14.45 5.17
N ILE A 197 7.21 -13.14 5.07
CA ILE A 197 6.26 -12.33 5.83
C ILE A 197 5.19 -11.78 4.91
N SER A 198 4.08 -11.30 5.48
CA SER A 198 3.09 -10.55 4.71
C SER A 198 3.72 -9.28 4.16
N GLY A 199 3.68 -9.12 2.85
CA GLY A 199 4.12 -7.91 2.16
C GLY A 199 3.07 -6.80 2.13
N GLY A 200 1.87 -7.06 2.67
CA GLY A 200 0.82 -6.05 2.76
C GLY A 200 0.06 -5.78 1.45
N TYR A 201 0.23 -6.62 0.44
CA TYR A 201 -0.54 -6.58 -0.80
C TYR A 201 -1.47 -7.78 -0.85
N PHE A 202 -2.78 -7.52 -0.86
CA PHE A 202 -3.82 -8.55 -0.84
C PHE A 202 -4.76 -8.41 -2.04
N VAL A 203 -5.32 -9.54 -2.47
CA VAL A 203 -6.52 -9.58 -3.32
C VAL A 203 -7.59 -10.37 -2.57
N ALA A 204 -8.76 -9.83 -2.48
CA ALA A 204 -9.87 -10.38 -1.70
C ALA A 204 -11.15 -10.46 -2.53
N SER A 205 -11.90 -11.55 -2.36
CA SER A 205 -13.28 -11.63 -2.82
C SER A 205 -14.24 -10.94 -1.82
N PRO A 206 -15.46 -10.56 -2.22
CA PRO A 206 -16.46 -10.00 -1.32
C PRO A 206 -16.78 -10.87 -0.10
N LYS A 207 -16.53 -12.17 -0.17
CA LYS A 207 -16.71 -13.11 0.95
C LYS A 207 -15.79 -12.82 2.14
N LEU A 208 -14.73 -12.01 1.96
CA LEU A 208 -13.91 -11.53 3.06
C LEU A 208 -14.74 -10.89 4.16
N PHE A 209 -15.82 -10.18 3.81
CA PHE A 209 -16.69 -9.52 4.78
C PHE A 209 -17.43 -10.46 5.72
N ASN A 210 -17.48 -11.78 5.45
CA ASN A 210 -18.02 -12.76 6.38
C ASN A 210 -17.09 -13.03 7.58
N TYR A 211 -15.84 -12.58 7.50
CA TYR A 211 -14.79 -12.72 8.53
C TYR A 211 -14.53 -11.41 9.26
N LEU A 212 -15.23 -10.34 8.89
CA LEU A 212 -15.06 -9.01 9.47
C LEU A 212 -16.36 -8.58 10.14
N ASP A 213 -16.23 -7.85 11.23
CA ASP A 213 -17.33 -7.18 11.93
C ASP A 213 -16.98 -5.68 12.10
N ASP A 214 -17.84 -4.94 12.81
CA ASP A 214 -17.67 -3.51 13.05
C ASP A 214 -17.02 -3.20 14.42
N ASP A 215 -16.41 -4.20 15.07
CA ASP A 215 -15.66 -3.97 16.30
C ASP A 215 -14.44 -3.08 16.02
N GLU A 216 -14.36 -1.95 16.72
CA GLU A 216 -13.27 -0.99 16.59
C GLU A 216 -11.89 -1.62 16.83
N ASN A 217 -11.81 -2.67 17.64
CA ASN A 217 -10.57 -3.37 17.99
C ASN A 217 -10.23 -4.52 17.04
N LEU A 218 -11.02 -4.77 16.00
CA LEU A 218 -10.79 -5.87 15.08
C LEU A 218 -9.49 -5.66 14.30
N VAL A 219 -8.48 -6.47 14.59
CA VAL A 219 -7.20 -6.51 13.88
C VAL A 219 -7.27 -7.56 12.78
N PHE A 220 -7.16 -7.13 11.52
CA PHE A 220 -7.25 -8.01 10.34
C PHE A 220 -6.27 -9.19 10.39
N GLU A 221 -5.05 -8.93 10.85
CA GLU A 221 -3.92 -9.87 10.93
C GLU A 221 -4.06 -10.90 12.04
N GLN A 222 -5.08 -10.78 12.89
CA GLN A 222 -5.33 -11.69 14.02
C GLN A 222 -6.46 -12.65 13.71
N GLU A 223 -7.60 -12.52 14.41
CA GLU A 223 -8.71 -13.47 14.30
C GLU A 223 -9.25 -13.65 12.87
N PRO A 224 -9.46 -12.57 12.06
CA PRO A 224 -9.92 -12.74 10.69
C PRO A 224 -8.99 -13.63 9.85
N LEU A 225 -7.68 -13.32 9.82
CA LEU A 225 -6.73 -14.12 9.03
C LEU A 225 -6.60 -15.54 9.56
N LYS A 226 -6.63 -15.75 10.90
CA LYS A 226 -6.58 -17.11 11.49
C LYS A 226 -7.76 -17.94 11.04
N LYS A 227 -8.99 -17.40 11.08
CA LYS A 227 -10.20 -18.11 10.62
C LYS A 227 -10.11 -18.44 9.12
N ILE A 228 -9.70 -17.49 8.28
CA ILE A 228 -9.51 -17.70 6.84
C ILE A 228 -8.49 -18.83 6.58
N VAL A 229 -7.40 -18.91 7.37
CA VAL A 229 -6.41 -19.99 7.30
C VAL A 229 -7.02 -21.33 7.72
N GLN A 230 -7.79 -21.37 8.82
CA GLN A 230 -8.47 -22.58 9.30
C GLN A 230 -9.46 -23.13 8.27
N ASP A 231 -10.16 -22.23 7.58
CA ASP A 231 -11.10 -22.58 6.50
C ASP A 231 -10.39 -22.90 5.16
N GLN A 232 -9.05 -22.87 5.15
CA GLN A 232 -8.22 -23.12 3.96
C GLN A 232 -8.52 -22.14 2.80
N GLU A 233 -8.92 -20.90 3.11
CA GLU A 233 -9.33 -19.88 2.16
C GLU A 233 -8.26 -18.78 1.93
N LEU A 234 -7.03 -18.97 2.45
CA LEU A 234 -5.88 -18.09 2.23
C LEU A 234 -4.86 -18.73 1.30
N MET A 235 -4.43 -18.00 0.29
CA MET A 235 -3.32 -18.38 -0.59
C MET A 235 -2.19 -17.35 -0.53
N MET A 236 -0.94 -17.80 -0.72
CA MET A 236 0.23 -16.94 -0.73
C MET A 236 0.81 -16.82 -2.13
N PHE A 237 0.81 -15.58 -2.66
CA PHE A 237 1.56 -15.22 -3.86
C PHE A 237 3.00 -14.89 -3.46
N LYS A 238 3.98 -15.62 -4.00
CA LYS A 238 5.41 -15.42 -3.68
C LYS A 238 5.98 -14.28 -4.52
N HIS A 239 6.56 -13.28 -3.85
CA HIS A 239 7.26 -12.18 -4.46
C HIS A 239 8.72 -12.14 -3.97
N ASP A 240 9.67 -12.24 -4.89
CA ASP A 240 11.11 -12.25 -4.61
C ASP A 240 11.81 -10.96 -5.08
N GLY A 241 11.04 -9.96 -5.56
CA GLY A 241 11.53 -8.66 -5.97
C GLY A 241 11.72 -7.68 -4.81
N PHE A 242 11.73 -6.41 -5.15
CA PHE A 242 11.89 -5.34 -4.17
C PHE A 242 10.61 -5.16 -3.34
N TRP A 243 10.78 -5.08 -2.03
CA TRP A 243 9.74 -4.70 -1.08
C TRP A 243 10.41 -3.98 0.10
N GLN A 244 9.89 -2.80 0.45
CA GLN A 244 10.45 -2.00 1.53
C GLN A 244 9.35 -1.22 2.26
N PRO A 245 9.13 -1.47 3.57
CA PRO A 245 8.31 -0.59 4.40
C PRO A 245 9.11 0.65 4.78
N MET A 246 8.43 1.71 5.18
CA MET A 246 9.02 2.94 5.70
C MET A 246 8.67 3.10 7.19
N ASP A 247 9.23 2.25 8.04
CA ASP A 247 8.94 2.22 9.48
C ASP A 247 9.92 3.04 10.32
N THR A 248 11.12 3.27 9.80
CA THR A 248 12.23 3.91 10.51
C THR A 248 12.87 5.00 9.65
N ARG A 249 13.61 5.91 10.29
CA ARG A 249 14.41 6.95 9.61
C ARG A 249 15.38 6.34 8.59
N ARG A 250 16.04 5.24 8.93
CA ARG A 250 16.95 4.54 8.01
C ARG A 250 16.24 4.08 6.73
N GLU A 251 15.02 3.57 6.85
CA GLU A 251 14.22 3.12 5.70
C GLU A 251 13.75 4.31 4.85
N TYR A 252 13.37 5.42 5.50
CA TYR A 252 13.10 6.69 4.84
C TYR A 252 14.30 7.20 4.02
N GLU A 253 15.49 7.25 4.63
CA GLU A 253 16.71 7.68 3.95
C GLU A 253 17.08 6.76 2.77
N LEU A 254 16.91 5.44 2.94
CA LEU A 254 17.11 4.46 1.87
C LEU A 254 16.16 4.72 0.69
N LEU A 255 14.86 4.88 0.95
CA LEU A 255 13.87 5.08 -0.11
C LEU A 255 14.11 6.39 -0.86
N ASN A 256 14.45 7.48 -0.17
CA ASN A 256 14.82 8.74 -0.81
C ASN A 256 16.11 8.60 -1.64
N SER A 257 17.16 7.96 -1.12
CA SER A 257 18.39 7.71 -1.87
C SER A 257 18.17 6.91 -3.16
N LEU A 258 17.28 5.89 -3.12
CA LEU A 258 16.91 5.13 -4.30
C LEU A 258 16.14 6.00 -5.30
N TYR A 259 15.23 6.83 -4.83
CA TYR A 259 14.47 7.74 -5.67
C TYR A 259 15.38 8.79 -6.35
N ASP A 260 16.20 9.50 -5.59
CA ASP A 260 17.09 10.56 -6.07
C ASP A 260 18.14 10.05 -7.06
N SER A 261 18.59 8.80 -6.87
CA SER A 261 19.54 8.15 -7.81
C SER A 261 18.88 7.56 -9.06
N GLY A 262 17.57 7.65 -9.22
CA GLY A 262 16.81 7.04 -10.33
C GLY A 262 16.79 5.52 -10.32
N LYS A 263 17.06 4.89 -9.15
CA LYS A 263 17.10 3.43 -8.96
C LYS A 263 15.92 2.88 -8.19
N ALA A 264 14.86 3.67 -8.03
CA ALA A 264 13.64 3.27 -7.33
C ALA A 264 12.85 2.22 -8.13
N PRO A 265 12.80 0.93 -7.71
CA PRO A 265 12.21 -0.12 -8.53
C PRO A 265 10.68 -0.05 -8.62
N TRP A 266 10.06 0.71 -7.73
CA TRP A 266 8.59 0.89 -7.66
C TRP A 266 8.08 2.04 -8.55
N VAL A 267 8.96 2.89 -9.10
CA VAL A 267 8.60 4.06 -9.95
C VAL A 267 8.37 3.66 -11.41
#